data_c0d241e0f4240cc5baaef8db80361db6
#
_entry.id   c0d241e0f4240cc5baaef8db80361db6
#
_cell.length_a   1.000
_cell.length_b   1.000
_cell.length_c   1.000
_cell.angle_alpha   90.00
_cell.angle_beta   90.00
_cell.angle_gamma   90.00
#
_symmetry.space_group_name_H-M   'P 1'
#
loop_
_entity.id
_entity.type
_entity.pdbx_description
1 polymer ?
#
loop_
_entity_poly.entity_id
_entity_poly.type
_entity_poly.pdbx_seq_one_letter_code
_entity_poly.pdbx_strand_id
1 'polypeptide(L)'
;MKPFSIAAIQLSLAVKDNFTLIEKKAREAIIRFPWLQMIVFSELAVGGVGSKNESFFLKGYLKKCENLAKELDVWLIPGSFYEKTEDGIYNTAPVLNPKGELVSKCRKLYPFLPYEKGIIAGEEICVFEVPGSGKIGMHICYDLWFPETSRALVLNGAEVILHPSLTDTCDR
;
A
#
# COMPACT_ATOMS: atom_id res chain seq x y z
N MET A 1 17.36 9.78 9.47
CA MET A 1 16.78 8.42 9.60
C MET A 1 17.85 7.41 10.03
N LYS A 2 17.56 6.51 10.97
CA LYS A 2 18.43 5.35 11.23
C LYS A 2 18.29 4.33 10.09
N PRO A 3 19.27 3.45 9.85
CA PRO A 3 19.13 2.39 8.86
C PRO A 3 17.85 1.60 9.07
N PHE A 4 17.05 1.47 8.01
CA PHE A 4 15.74 0.80 8.01
C PHE A 4 15.58 -0.01 6.73
N SER A 5 15.36 -1.32 6.86
CA SER A 5 15.35 -2.24 5.73
C SER A 5 13.94 -2.42 5.18
N ILE A 6 13.76 -2.14 3.91
CA ILE A 6 12.47 -2.22 3.21
C ILE A 6 12.61 -3.19 2.03
N ALA A 7 11.68 -4.11 1.88
CA ALA A 7 11.51 -4.91 0.68
C ALA A 7 10.31 -4.41 -0.11
N ALA A 8 10.54 -3.95 -1.34
CA ALA A 8 9.49 -3.71 -2.31
C ALA A 8 9.29 -4.98 -3.15
N ILE A 9 8.11 -5.57 -3.08
CA ILE A 9 7.81 -6.83 -3.77
C ILE A 9 6.82 -6.56 -4.89
N GLN A 10 7.29 -6.70 -6.13
CA GLN A 10 6.45 -6.63 -7.32
C GLN A 10 6.15 -8.05 -7.82
N LEU A 11 4.88 -8.31 -8.07
CA LEU A 11 4.38 -9.62 -8.48
C LEU A 11 3.71 -9.54 -9.85
N SER A 12 3.79 -10.63 -10.61
CA SER A 12 2.89 -10.84 -11.75
C SER A 12 1.54 -11.27 -11.20
N LEU A 13 0.58 -10.37 -11.25
CA LEU A 13 -0.74 -10.55 -10.63
C LEU A 13 -1.79 -10.91 -11.68
N ALA A 14 -2.73 -11.76 -11.31
CA ALA A 14 -3.94 -12.01 -12.08
C ALA A 14 -5.12 -11.22 -11.49
N VAL A 15 -6.17 -10.99 -12.28
CA VAL A 15 -7.43 -10.40 -11.81
C VAL A 15 -8.23 -11.48 -11.06
N LYS A 16 -7.76 -11.81 -9.87
CA LYS A 16 -8.33 -12.80 -8.94
C LYS A 16 -7.79 -12.54 -7.55
N ASP A 17 -8.20 -13.36 -6.56
CA ASP A 17 -7.58 -13.32 -5.23
C ASP A 17 -6.11 -13.76 -5.28
N ASN A 18 -5.20 -12.81 -5.06
CA ASN A 18 -3.77 -13.04 -4.99
C ASN A 18 -3.24 -13.08 -3.55
N PHE A 19 -4.11 -13.03 -2.54
CA PHE A 19 -3.67 -12.88 -1.15
C PHE A 19 -2.74 -14.01 -0.70
N THR A 20 -3.05 -15.27 -1.06
CA THR A 20 -2.18 -16.42 -0.77
C THR A 20 -0.78 -16.27 -1.40
N LEU A 21 -0.69 -15.69 -2.59
CA LEU A 21 0.60 -15.40 -3.22
C LEU A 21 1.36 -14.31 -2.45
N ILE A 22 0.66 -13.26 -2.00
CA ILE A 22 1.23 -12.19 -1.17
C ILE A 22 1.79 -12.76 0.13
N GLU A 23 1.01 -13.58 0.85
CA GLU A 23 1.46 -14.25 2.08
C GLU A 23 2.72 -15.09 1.83
N LYS A 24 2.70 -15.94 0.79
CA LYS A 24 3.84 -16.77 0.43
C LYS A 24 5.08 -15.92 0.18
N LYS A 25 4.96 -14.85 -0.61
CA LYS A 25 6.10 -13.98 -0.96
C LYS A 25 6.61 -13.16 0.20
N ALA A 26 5.74 -12.71 1.09
CA ALA A 26 6.15 -12.06 2.34
C ALA A 26 6.98 -13.01 3.23
N ARG A 27 6.53 -14.25 3.41
CA ARG A 27 7.27 -15.28 4.18
C ARG A 27 8.62 -15.62 3.54
N GLU A 28 8.65 -15.82 2.21
CA GLU A 28 9.90 -16.06 1.47
C GLU A 28 10.89 -14.91 1.65
N ALA A 29 10.42 -13.65 1.63
CA ALA A 29 11.26 -12.48 1.83
C ALA A 29 11.90 -12.47 3.23
N ILE A 30 11.14 -12.76 4.29
CA ILE A 30 11.65 -12.83 5.67
C ILE A 30 12.65 -13.98 5.83
N ILE A 31 12.36 -15.15 5.27
CA ILE A 31 13.29 -16.29 5.32
C ILE A 31 14.63 -15.94 4.67
N ARG A 32 14.58 -15.24 3.52
CA ARG A 32 15.78 -14.86 2.75
C ARG A 32 16.53 -13.68 3.37
N PHE A 33 15.80 -12.75 3.99
CA PHE A 33 16.32 -11.51 4.57
C PHE A 33 15.77 -11.30 5.98
N PRO A 34 16.28 -12.04 7.00
CA PRO A 34 15.73 -12.02 8.36
C PRO A 34 15.81 -10.65 9.07
N TRP A 35 16.54 -9.71 8.50
CA TRP A 35 16.67 -8.35 9.02
C TRP A 35 15.66 -7.35 8.42
N LEU A 36 14.72 -7.81 7.57
CA LEU A 36 13.69 -6.95 7.03
C LEU A 36 12.81 -6.39 8.13
N GLN A 37 12.51 -5.10 7.99
CA GLN A 37 11.66 -4.37 8.93
C GLN A 37 10.34 -3.91 8.30
N MET A 38 10.30 -3.81 6.96
CA MET A 38 9.09 -3.45 6.23
C MET A 38 8.98 -4.20 4.91
N ILE A 39 7.75 -4.58 4.57
CA ILE A 39 7.41 -5.17 3.28
C ILE A 39 6.32 -4.33 2.62
N VAL A 40 6.53 -3.98 1.34
CA VAL A 40 5.61 -3.17 0.53
C VAL A 40 5.27 -3.93 -0.73
N PHE A 41 3.98 -4.10 -1.00
CA PHE A 41 3.46 -4.63 -2.26
C PHE A 41 2.92 -3.52 -3.15
N SER A 42 2.66 -3.84 -4.41
CA SER A 42 2.16 -2.89 -5.41
C SER A 42 0.71 -2.49 -5.18
N GLU A 43 0.28 -1.45 -5.89
CA GLU A 43 -1.12 -1.02 -5.92
C GLU A 43 -2.04 -2.17 -6.34
N LEU A 44 -3.22 -2.28 -5.69
CA LEU A 44 -4.27 -3.27 -5.97
C LEU A 44 -3.77 -4.73 -6.06
N ALA A 45 -2.70 -5.05 -5.32
CA ALA A 45 -2.00 -6.34 -5.42
C ALA A 45 -2.90 -7.55 -5.12
N VAL A 46 -3.90 -7.41 -4.26
CA VAL A 46 -4.78 -8.52 -3.89
C VAL A 46 -5.80 -8.85 -4.97
N GLY A 47 -6.53 -7.88 -5.48
CA GLY A 47 -7.67 -8.12 -6.37
C GLY A 47 -7.50 -7.63 -7.80
N GLY A 48 -6.44 -6.87 -8.09
CA GLY A 48 -6.27 -6.19 -9.37
C GLY A 48 -7.24 -5.04 -9.58
N VAL A 49 -7.26 -4.49 -10.79
CA VAL A 49 -8.14 -3.39 -11.18
C VAL A 49 -9.60 -3.88 -11.27
N GLY A 50 -10.52 -3.08 -10.79
CA GLY A 50 -11.95 -3.32 -10.94
C GLY A 50 -12.73 -3.21 -9.63
N SER A 51 -13.28 -2.03 -9.38
CA SER A 51 -14.07 -1.74 -8.18
C SER A 51 -15.43 -2.45 -8.11
N LYS A 52 -15.80 -3.18 -9.16
CA LYS A 52 -17.09 -3.90 -9.22
C LYS A 52 -17.13 -5.16 -8.35
N ASN A 53 -15.97 -5.74 -8.04
CA ASN A 53 -15.89 -6.95 -7.23
C ASN A 53 -15.58 -6.60 -5.77
N GLU A 54 -16.62 -6.36 -4.98
CA GLU A 54 -16.51 -6.01 -3.56
C GLU A 54 -15.86 -7.11 -2.70
N SER A 55 -15.75 -8.35 -3.22
CA SER A 55 -15.07 -9.44 -2.50
C SER A 55 -13.59 -9.18 -2.28
N PHE A 56 -12.98 -8.31 -3.09
CA PHE A 56 -11.56 -7.92 -2.97
C PHE A 56 -11.34 -6.60 -2.23
N PHE A 57 -12.37 -6.05 -1.60
CA PHE A 57 -12.25 -4.79 -0.87
C PHE A 57 -11.51 -4.97 0.46
N LEU A 58 -10.93 -3.86 0.93
CA LEU A 58 -10.12 -3.80 2.15
C LEU A 58 -10.79 -4.48 3.35
N LYS A 59 -12.08 -4.28 3.55
CA LYS A 59 -12.84 -4.86 4.67
C LYS A 59 -12.69 -6.39 4.77
N GLY A 60 -12.62 -7.09 3.63
CA GLY A 60 -12.48 -8.55 3.57
C GLY A 60 -11.06 -9.05 3.88
N TYR A 61 -10.05 -8.18 3.76
CA TYR A 61 -8.65 -8.56 3.87
C TYR A 61 -7.91 -7.92 5.04
N LEU A 62 -8.45 -6.84 5.63
CA LEU A 62 -7.74 -6.08 6.68
C LEU A 62 -7.28 -7.01 7.81
N LYS A 63 -8.17 -7.88 8.32
CA LYS A 63 -7.82 -8.80 9.40
C LYS A 63 -6.73 -9.81 9.02
N LYS A 64 -6.73 -10.26 7.76
CA LYS A 64 -5.68 -11.15 7.26
C LYS A 64 -4.33 -10.43 7.18
N CYS A 65 -4.33 -9.16 6.73
CA CYS A 65 -3.14 -8.33 6.67
C CYS A 65 -2.58 -8.02 8.07
N GLU A 66 -3.45 -7.71 9.04
CA GLU A 66 -3.08 -7.51 10.45
C GLU A 66 -2.37 -8.75 11.03
N ASN A 67 -2.97 -9.93 10.80
CA ASN A 67 -2.40 -11.19 11.26
C ASN A 67 -1.04 -11.47 10.61
N LEU A 68 -0.91 -11.22 9.30
CA LEU A 68 0.35 -11.43 8.57
C LEU A 68 1.45 -10.48 9.06
N ALA A 69 1.15 -9.19 9.26
CA ALA A 69 2.11 -8.23 9.79
C ALA A 69 2.61 -8.64 11.17
N LYS A 70 1.69 -9.05 12.05
CA LYS A 70 2.00 -9.52 13.40
C LYS A 70 2.81 -10.82 13.39
N GLU A 71 2.45 -11.78 12.56
CA GLU A 71 3.16 -13.07 12.46
C GLU A 71 4.59 -12.89 11.98
N LEU A 72 4.81 -12.01 11.00
CA LEU A 72 6.15 -11.76 10.42
C LEU A 72 6.97 -10.75 11.22
N ASP A 73 6.37 -10.09 12.22
CA ASP A 73 6.98 -9.03 13.04
C ASP A 73 7.57 -7.88 12.17
N VAL A 74 6.80 -7.44 11.15
CA VAL A 74 7.22 -6.38 10.21
C VAL A 74 6.14 -5.32 10.02
N TRP A 75 6.56 -4.15 9.63
CA TRP A 75 5.67 -3.20 8.97
C TRP A 75 5.20 -3.79 7.64
N LEU A 76 3.90 -3.74 7.39
CA LEU A 76 3.32 -4.30 6.18
C LEU A 76 2.44 -3.27 5.46
N ILE A 77 2.74 -3.06 4.19
CA ILE A 77 1.87 -2.37 3.24
C ILE A 77 1.53 -3.41 2.17
N PRO A 78 0.36 -4.07 2.28
CA PRO A 78 -0.01 -5.20 1.42
C PRO A 78 -0.43 -4.76 0.00
N GLY A 79 -0.09 -3.53 -0.37
CA GLY A 79 -0.60 -2.83 -1.52
C GLY A 79 -1.83 -2.00 -1.18
N SER A 80 -2.54 -1.53 -2.21
CA SER A 80 -3.80 -0.85 -2.00
C SER A 80 -5.00 -1.75 -2.31
N PHE A 81 -6.17 -1.30 -1.87
CA PHE A 81 -7.46 -1.95 -2.06
C PHE A 81 -8.52 -0.91 -2.38
N TYR A 82 -9.60 -1.31 -2.99
CA TYR A 82 -10.80 -0.49 -2.93
C TYR A 82 -11.41 -0.57 -1.52
N GLU A 83 -11.74 0.58 -0.98
CA GLU A 83 -12.38 0.75 0.33
C GLU A 83 -13.74 1.41 0.16
N LYS A 84 -14.82 0.73 0.53
CA LYS A 84 -16.17 1.28 0.52
C LYS A 84 -16.45 1.97 1.85
N THR A 85 -16.87 3.22 1.78
CA THR A 85 -17.31 4.04 2.91
C THR A 85 -18.74 4.56 2.65
N GLU A 86 -19.25 5.39 3.56
CA GLU A 86 -20.55 6.08 3.36
C GLU A 86 -20.48 7.08 2.20
N ASP A 87 -19.32 7.73 1.98
CA ASP A 87 -19.11 8.72 0.93
C ASP A 87 -18.89 8.07 -0.45
N GLY A 88 -18.52 6.79 -0.51
CA GLY A 88 -18.26 6.06 -1.73
C GLY A 88 -17.06 5.14 -1.66
N ILE A 89 -16.35 4.96 -2.78
CA ILE A 89 -15.24 4.01 -2.91
C ILE A 89 -13.93 4.77 -3.11
N TYR A 90 -12.92 4.46 -2.29
CA TYR A 90 -11.57 4.98 -2.37
C TYR A 90 -10.58 3.88 -2.78
N ASN A 91 -9.45 4.27 -3.38
CA ASN A 91 -8.28 3.41 -3.50
C ASN A 91 -7.38 3.68 -2.29
N THR A 92 -7.29 2.71 -1.36
CA THR A 92 -6.72 2.87 -0.02
C THR A 92 -5.64 1.85 0.25
N ALA A 93 -4.45 2.29 0.65
CA ALA A 93 -3.37 1.44 1.14
C ALA A 93 -3.31 1.47 2.67
N PRO A 94 -3.57 0.35 3.36
CA PRO A 94 -3.42 0.27 4.81
C PRO A 94 -1.94 0.16 5.18
N VAL A 95 -1.55 0.81 6.27
CA VAL A 95 -0.24 0.71 6.90
C VAL A 95 -0.37 -0.05 8.21
N LEU A 96 0.28 -1.18 8.32
CA LEU A 96 0.22 -2.06 9.49
C LEU A 96 1.58 -2.10 10.18
N ASN A 97 1.60 -2.00 11.50
CA ASN A 97 2.82 -2.12 12.28
C ASN A 97 3.14 -3.60 12.63
N PRO A 98 4.33 -3.90 13.20
CA PRO A 98 4.71 -5.27 13.59
C PRO A 98 3.79 -5.93 14.62
N LYS A 99 2.96 -5.17 15.33
CA LYS A 99 1.94 -5.71 16.24
C LYS A 99 0.66 -6.11 15.52
N GLY A 100 0.55 -5.84 14.21
CA GLY A 100 -0.66 -6.02 13.41
C GLY A 100 -1.70 -4.92 13.63
N GLU A 101 -1.30 -3.76 14.15
CA GLU A 101 -2.20 -2.63 14.34
C GLU A 101 -2.22 -1.75 13.08
N LEU A 102 -3.41 -1.31 12.68
CA LEU A 102 -3.60 -0.37 11.60
C LEU A 102 -3.17 1.04 12.05
N VAL A 103 -2.06 1.53 11.52
CA VAL A 103 -1.49 2.85 11.88
C VAL A 103 -2.04 3.95 11.01
N SER A 104 -2.23 3.69 9.71
CA SER A 104 -2.74 4.67 8.75
C SER A 104 -3.49 4.00 7.61
N LYS A 105 -4.36 4.77 6.98
CA LYS A 105 -5.01 4.48 5.70
C LYS A 105 -4.66 5.58 4.72
N CYS A 106 -3.83 5.24 3.75
CA CYS A 106 -3.42 6.19 2.73
C CYS A 106 -4.33 6.09 1.53
N ARG A 107 -5.13 7.12 1.26
CA ARG A 107 -6.04 7.19 0.13
C ARG A 107 -5.36 7.86 -1.06
N LYS A 108 -5.53 7.28 -2.24
CA LYS A 108 -5.04 7.84 -3.49
C LYS A 108 -5.65 9.21 -3.72
N LEU A 109 -4.81 10.22 -3.95
CA LEU A 109 -5.26 11.62 -4.13
C LEU A 109 -5.80 11.87 -5.54
N TYR A 110 -5.20 11.21 -6.54
CA TYR A 110 -5.55 11.38 -7.96
C TYR A 110 -5.93 10.02 -8.57
N PRO A 111 -7.23 9.63 -8.54
CA PRO A 111 -7.68 8.42 -9.23
C PRO A 111 -7.35 8.48 -10.73
N PHE A 112 -6.87 7.38 -11.29
CA PHE A 112 -6.56 7.28 -12.72
C PHE A 112 -7.85 6.98 -13.50
N LEU A 113 -8.52 8.01 -13.96
CA LEU A 113 -9.87 7.97 -14.50
C LEU A 113 -10.15 6.96 -15.62
N PRO A 114 -9.23 6.59 -16.51
CA PRO A 114 -9.48 5.51 -17.46
C PRO A 114 -9.91 4.20 -16.79
N TYR A 115 -9.34 3.87 -15.61
CA TYR A 115 -9.63 2.62 -14.89
C TYR A 115 -10.41 2.81 -13.59
N GLU A 116 -10.28 3.98 -12.96
CA GLU A 116 -10.84 4.27 -11.63
C GLU A 116 -12.06 5.20 -11.70
N LYS A 117 -12.87 5.07 -12.76
CA LYS A 117 -14.12 5.83 -12.88
C LYS A 117 -15.06 5.48 -11.71
N GLY A 118 -15.45 6.49 -10.95
CA GLY A 118 -16.31 6.35 -9.76
C GLY A 118 -15.54 6.11 -8.46
N ILE A 119 -14.21 6.11 -8.50
CA ILE A 119 -13.37 6.15 -7.31
C ILE A 119 -13.22 7.60 -6.86
N ILE A 120 -13.40 7.82 -5.55
CA ILE A 120 -13.29 9.16 -4.94
C ILE A 120 -11.83 9.45 -4.63
N ALA A 121 -11.40 10.69 -4.87
CA ALA A 121 -10.09 11.21 -4.50
C ALA A 121 -9.93 11.27 -2.98
N GLY A 122 -8.76 10.89 -2.46
CA GLY A 122 -8.37 11.19 -1.09
C GLY A 122 -8.10 12.68 -0.93
N GLU A 123 -8.20 13.18 0.31
CA GLU A 123 -8.01 14.61 0.62
C GLU A 123 -6.78 14.83 1.51
N GLU A 124 -6.25 13.79 2.14
CA GLU A 124 -5.20 13.90 3.14
C GLU A 124 -3.86 13.35 2.64
N ILE A 125 -2.79 14.08 2.98
CA ILE A 125 -1.41 13.64 2.75
C ILE A 125 -1.05 12.55 3.76
N CYS A 126 -0.58 11.41 3.26
CA CYS A 126 -0.26 10.26 4.09
C CYS A 126 1.21 10.27 4.54
N VAL A 127 1.46 10.67 5.77
CA VAL A 127 2.76 10.54 6.45
C VAL A 127 2.56 9.81 7.77
N PHE A 128 3.37 8.80 8.03
CA PHE A 128 3.35 8.04 9.29
C PHE A 128 4.76 7.90 9.85
N GLU A 129 4.84 7.74 11.18
CA GLU A 129 6.10 7.59 11.88
C GLU A 129 6.44 6.10 12.08
N VAL A 130 7.69 5.75 11.78
CA VAL A 130 8.30 4.48 12.17
C VAL A 130 9.19 4.74 13.38
N PRO A 131 8.79 4.31 14.59
CA PRO A 131 9.50 4.63 15.82
C PRO A 131 10.98 4.31 15.76
N GLY A 132 11.81 5.29 16.08
CA GLY A 132 13.28 5.17 16.07
C GLY A 132 13.92 5.17 14.69
N SER A 133 13.16 5.23 13.60
CA SER A 133 13.70 5.26 12.22
C SER A 133 13.40 6.56 11.49
N GLY A 134 12.21 7.13 11.62
CA GLY A 134 11.85 8.40 10.99
C GLY A 134 10.46 8.38 10.39
N LYS A 135 10.12 9.40 9.59
CA LYS A 135 8.82 9.54 8.96
C LYS A 135 8.83 9.04 7.51
N ILE A 136 7.82 8.29 7.18
CA ILE A 136 7.61 7.74 5.83
C ILE A 136 6.34 8.36 5.25
N GLY A 137 6.47 8.90 4.04
CA GLY A 137 5.35 9.35 3.23
C GLY A 137 4.91 8.27 2.25
N MET A 138 3.65 8.28 1.86
CA MET A 138 3.15 7.39 0.82
C MET A 138 2.17 8.11 -0.10
N HIS A 139 2.32 7.88 -1.39
CA HIS A 139 1.33 8.18 -2.42
C HIS A 139 1.15 6.95 -3.32
N ILE A 140 0.07 6.89 -4.09
CA ILE A 140 -0.31 5.69 -4.83
C ILE A 140 -0.31 5.99 -6.34
N CYS A 141 0.57 5.31 -7.08
CA CYS A 141 0.57 5.24 -8.55
C CYS A 141 0.48 6.63 -9.22
N TYR A 142 -0.67 6.99 -9.78
CA TYR A 142 -0.88 8.23 -10.52
C TYR A 142 -0.59 9.50 -9.72
N ASP A 143 -0.62 9.44 -8.38
CA ASP A 143 -0.26 10.56 -7.52
C ASP A 143 1.16 11.08 -7.81
N LEU A 144 2.11 10.21 -8.23
CA LEU A 144 3.48 10.61 -8.55
C LEU A 144 3.57 11.61 -9.71
N TRP A 145 2.58 11.63 -10.61
CA TRP A 145 2.57 12.54 -11.76
C TRP A 145 2.35 14.01 -11.36
N PHE A 146 1.91 14.22 -10.13
CA PHE A 146 1.65 15.53 -9.56
C PHE A 146 2.76 15.88 -8.55
N PRO A 147 3.74 16.74 -8.90
CA PRO A 147 4.87 17.06 -8.02
C PRO A 147 4.42 17.66 -6.68
N GLU A 148 3.22 18.22 -6.62
CA GLU A 148 2.60 18.76 -5.41
C GLU A 148 2.44 17.66 -4.33
N THR A 149 2.14 16.43 -4.71
CA THR A 149 1.97 15.32 -3.76
C THR A 149 3.29 15.00 -3.05
N SER A 150 4.35 14.79 -3.82
CA SER A 150 5.69 14.54 -3.26
C SER A 150 6.18 15.71 -2.41
N ARG A 151 5.97 16.95 -2.90
CA ARG A 151 6.30 18.16 -2.13
C ARG A 151 5.54 18.23 -0.80
N ALA A 152 4.25 17.95 -0.83
CA ALA A 152 3.43 17.96 0.38
C ALA A 152 3.87 16.89 1.39
N LEU A 153 4.22 15.68 0.94
CA LEU A 153 4.79 14.64 1.80
C LEU A 153 6.07 15.11 2.51
N VAL A 154 7.00 15.71 1.75
CA VAL A 154 8.25 16.24 2.31
C VAL A 154 8.00 17.38 3.30
N LEU A 155 7.10 18.31 2.99
CA LEU A 155 6.74 19.41 3.88
C LEU A 155 6.07 18.93 5.18
N ASN A 156 5.43 17.74 5.16
CA ASN A 156 4.89 17.07 6.34
C ASN A 156 5.93 16.19 7.06
N GLY A 157 7.20 16.24 6.61
CA GLY A 157 8.34 15.64 7.28
C GLY A 157 8.70 14.23 6.81
N ALA A 158 8.18 13.77 5.67
CA ALA A 158 8.59 12.49 5.10
C ALA A 158 10.07 12.52 4.71
N GLU A 159 10.83 11.53 5.18
CA GLU A 159 12.25 11.32 4.86
C GLU A 159 12.42 10.25 3.75
N VAL A 160 11.44 9.36 3.61
CA VAL A 160 11.34 8.37 2.54
C VAL A 160 9.91 8.41 2.00
N ILE A 161 9.75 8.25 0.69
CA ILE A 161 8.44 8.14 0.04
C ILE A 161 8.29 6.74 -0.52
N LEU A 162 7.22 6.05 -0.14
CA LEU A 162 6.81 4.79 -0.72
C LEU A 162 5.81 5.05 -1.85
N HIS A 163 5.90 4.22 -2.90
CA HIS A 163 5.10 4.40 -4.09
C HIS A 163 4.53 3.08 -4.63
N PRO A 164 3.53 2.48 -3.96
CA PRO A 164 2.79 1.37 -4.54
C PRO A 164 2.18 1.76 -5.88
N SER A 165 2.50 1.01 -6.94
CA SER A 165 2.05 1.31 -8.29
C SER A 165 1.64 0.05 -9.03
N LEU A 166 0.63 0.18 -9.90
CA LEU A 166 0.23 -0.81 -10.88
C LEU A 166 0.28 -0.15 -12.27
N THR A 167 1.05 -0.75 -13.17
CA THR A 167 1.09 -0.35 -14.58
C THR A 167 1.00 -1.58 -15.46
N ASP A 168 0.26 -1.48 -16.54
CA ASP A 168 0.06 -2.52 -17.55
C ASP A 168 0.87 -2.27 -18.83
N THR A 169 1.63 -1.18 -18.89
CA THR A 169 2.44 -0.82 -20.05
C THR A 169 3.93 -0.85 -19.74
N CYS A 170 4.70 -1.37 -20.69
CA CYS A 170 6.15 -1.26 -20.75
C CYS A 170 6.61 -0.20 -21.75
N ASP A 171 5.70 0.54 -22.35
CA ASP A 171 6.01 1.61 -23.29
C ASP A 171 6.65 2.78 -22.56
N ARG A 172 7.84 3.17 -23.00
CA ARG A 172 8.65 4.27 -22.46
C ARG A 172 8.76 5.40 -23.47
#